data_94b5e9f936ed889782925e0105abdabf
#
_entry.id   94b5e9f936ed889782925e0105abdabf
#
_cell.length_a   1.000
_cell.length_b   1.000
_cell.length_c   1.000
_cell.angle_alpha   90.00
_cell.angle_beta   90.00
_cell.angle_gamma   90.00
#
_symmetry.space_group_name_H-M   'P 1'
#
loop_
_entity.id
_entity.type
_entity.pdbx_description
1 polymer ?
#
loop_
_entity_poly.entity_id
_entity_poly.type
_entity_poly.pdbx_seq_one_letter_code
_entity_poly.pdbx_strand_id
1 'polypeptide(L)'
;MKNKKKILAALFAMAVLAGAVSCSKGGAGTGSTGSRETGGSGTSDGFDLLPDKKWNGAEYSVLNAELASIEGALGADFESDDSAVSPIPASVYRRNMAVEERFGVKITHFPTQSLYDVLSSTVGSGDLDYHAVYGDYNSMSNLSAGKYLMNLRDIPHIDFTAPWWNQAAQDSLTVGGRQYLAINDVPYSTLVTSHCMYFNKSIASENQGAVGNPYDYVFDGTWTIDKLITTSRGIAKDNGDSVWNEEDLYGVTFPIGSLTMLGVAFGESVYPVKIADGEIVETDEAKWADMISKIYTLCYDNENGTYVGSHLSETPMTMFTQSKSLYYIGALCDAPMYFRGMEDDFGILPLPK
;
A
#
# COMPACT_ATOMS: atom_id res chain seq x y z
N MET A 1 1.14 18.23 -30.36
CA MET A 1 0.44 18.34 -29.09
C MET A 1 -0.91 17.60 -29.03
N LYS A 2 -1.86 17.75 -29.96
CA LYS A 2 -3.17 17.05 -29.91
C LYS A 2 -3.09 15.53 -29.97
N ASN A 3 -2.12 14.96 -30.68
CA ASN A 3 -1.98 13.50 -30.79
C ASN A 3 -1.32 12.85 -29.54
N LYS A 4 -0.35 13.55 -28.90
CA LYS A 4 0.31 13.05 -27.68
C LYS A 4 -0.71 12.96 -26.51
N LYS A 5 -1.61 13.94 -26.35
CA LYS A 5 -2.67 13.90 -25.32
C LYS A 5 -3.65 12.73 -25.49
N LYS A 6 -3.95 12.33 -26.71
CA LYS A 6 -4.85 11.19 -26.99
C LYS A 6 -4.18 9.83 -26.72
N ILE A 7 -2.86 9.74 -26.95
CA ILE A 7 -2.05 8.56 -26.63
C ILE A 7 -1.99 8.40 -25.12
N LEU A 8 -1.71 9.48 -24.37
CA LEU A 8 -1.65 9.50 -22.91
C LEU A 8 -2.94 8.95 -22.27
N ALA A 9 -4.09 9.41 -22.74
CA ALA A 9 -5.39 9.05 -22.18
C ALA A 9 -5.75 7.57 -22.35
N ALA A 10 -5.52 7.03 -23.54
CA ALA A 10 -5.86 5.64 -23.82
C ALA A 10 -4.92 4.66 -23.10
N LEU A 11 -3.64 4.99 -22.96
CA LEU A 11 -2.64 4.12 -22.35
C LEU A 11 -2.72 4.11 -20.80
N PHE A 12 -3.11 5.20 -20.17
CA PHE A 12 -3.34 5.23 -18.73
C PHE A 12 -4.53 4.34 -18.30
N ALA A 13 -5.62 4.35 -19.08
CA ALA A 13 -6.75 3.45 -18.86
C ALA A 13 -6.38 1.95 -19.03
N MET A 14 -5.37 1.64 -19.83
CA MET A 14 -4.95 0.27 -20.14
C MET A 14 -4.05 -0.37 -19.10
N ALA A 15 -3.14 0.40 -18.50
CA ALA A 15 -2.26 -0.13 -17.46
C ALA A 15 -3.05 -0.61 -16.24
N VAL A 16 -4.22 -0.01 -15.99
CA VAL A 16 -5.13 -0.36 -14.90
C VAL A 16 -5.86 -1.69 -15.10
N LEU A 17 -6.15 -2.06 -16.36
CA LEU A 17 -6.95 -3.26 -16.66
C LEU A 17 -6.17 -4.57 -16.55
N ALA A 18 -4.85 -4.55 -16.67
CA ALA A 18 -4.02 -5.75 -16.61
C ALA A 18 -3.84 -6.34 -15.19
N GLY A 19 -4.12 -5.56 -14.13
CA GLY A 19 -4.03 -6.02 -12.72
C GLY A 19 -5.24 -6.81 -12.21
N ALA A 20 -6.39 -6.73 -12.90
CA ALA A 20 -7.67 -7.26 -12.40
C ALA A 20 -7.88 -8.79 -12.56
N VAL A 21 -6.91 -9.54 -13.09
CA VAL A 21 -7.09 -10.98 -13.43
C VAL A 21 -6.80 -11.93 -12.27
N SER A 22 -6.55 -11.47 -11.05
CA SER A 22 -6.12 -12.33 -9.94
C SER A 22 -6.92 -12.21 -8.66
N CYS A 23 -8.26 -12.38 -8.72
CA CYS A 23 -9.02 -12.79 -7.51
C CYS A 23 -10.24 -13.61 -7.89
N SER A 24 -10.03 -14.89 -8.25
CA SER A 24 -11.08 -15.90 -8.31
C SER A 24 -11.21 -16.56 -6.94
N LYS A 25 -12.38 -16.46 -6.35
CA LYS A 25 -12.80 -17.05 -5.08
C LYS A 25 -12.45 -18.53 -4.95
N GLY A 26 -11.60 -18.89 -3.98
CA GLY A 26 -11.49 -20.23 -3.45
C GLY A 26 -12.55 -20.48 -2.39
N GLY A 27 -13.66 -21.07 -2.77
CA GLY A 27 -14.65 -21.64 -1.85
C GLY A 27 -14.46 -23.14 -1.77
N ALA A 28 -14.13 -23.67 -0.62
CA ALA A 28 -14.13 -25.11 -0.35
C ALA A 28 -15.58 -25.61 -0.27
N GLY A 29 -15.94 -26.57 -1.12
CA GLY A 29 -17.22 -27.25 -1.08
C GLY A 29 -17.11 -28.61 -1.74
N THR A 30 -17.31 -29.63 -0.97
CA THR A 30 -17.32 -31.07 -1.28
C THR A 30 -18.33 -31.44 -2.35
N GLY A 31 -17.88 -32.23 -3.31
CA GLY A 31 -18.47 -33.28 -4.15
C GLY A 31 -19.94 -33.20 -4.55
N SER A 32 -20.15 -33.17 -5.88
CA SER A 32 -21.10 -34.01 -6.60
C SER A 32 -20.92 -33.82 -8.11
N THR A 33 -20.76 -34.95 -8.82
CA THR A 33 -20.75 -35.04 -10.27
C THR A 33 -22.10 -34.64 -10.87
N GLY A 34 -22.12 -33.64 -11.71
CA GLY A 34 -23.28 -33.26 -12.53
C GLY A 34 -22.85 -32.32 -13.64
N SER A 35 -22.84 -32.85 -14.86
CA SER A 35 -22.61 -32.05 -16.08
C SER A 35 -23.60 -30.92 -16.15
N ARG A 36 -23.12 -29.69 -16.14
CA ARG A 36 -23.93 -28.50 -16.40
C ARG A 36 -23.30 -27.69 -17.50
N GLU A 37 -24.03 -27.54 -18.58
CA GLU A 37 -23.72 -26.68 -19.70
C GLU A 37 -23.40 -25.26 -19.20
N THR A 38 -22.25 -24.76 -19.59
CA THR A 38 -21.79 -23.41 -19.31
C THR A 38 -22.49 -22.43 -20.23
N GLY A 39 -23.58 -21.85 -19.76
CA GLY A 39 -24.06 -20.57 -20.27
C GLY A 39 -23.05 -19.48 -19.87
N GLY A 40 -22.28 -19.00 -20.84
CA GLY A 40 -21.30 -17.95 -20.62
C GLY A 40 -21.99 -16.64 -20.22
N SER A 41 -21.94 -16.28 -18.96
CA SER A 41 -22.02 -14.87 -18.55
C SER A 41 -20.63 -14.28 -18.80
N GLY A 42 -20.46 -13.66 -19.99
CA GLY A 42 -19.24 -12.91 -20.30
C GLY A 42 -19.11 -11.73 -19.36
N THR A 43 -18.27 -11.86 -18.34
CA THR A 43 -17.63 -10.69 -17.75
C THR A 43 -16.73 -10.13 -18.84
N SER A 44 -17.10 -8.99 -19.47
CA SER A 44 -16.18 -8.27 -20.34
C SER A 44 -14.90 -8.05 -19.52
N ASP A 45 -13.74 -8.42 -20.06
CA ASP A 45 -12.45 -8.27 -19.39
C ASP A 45 -12.02 -6.79 -19.27
N GLY A 46 -12.90 -5.86 -19.59
CA GLY A 46 -12.67 -4.41 -19.60
C GLY A 46 -11.89 -3.93 -20.83
N PHE A 47 -11.18 -4.80 -21.54
CA PHE A 47 -10.48 -4.45 -22.77
C PHE A 47 -11.45 -4.10 -23.90
N ASP A 48 -12.63 -4.70 -23.91
CA ASP A 48 -13.66 -4.45 -24.94
C ASP A 48 -14.25 -3.03 -24.88
N LEU A 49 -14.10 -2.34 -23.77
CA LEU A 49 -14.53 -0.95 -23.58
C LEU A 49 -13.54 0.06 -24.16
N LEU A 50 -12.33 -0.37 -24.50
CA LEU A 50 -11.28 0.49 -25.00
C LEU A 50 -11.25 0.49 -26.53
N PRO A 51 -10.84 1.62 -27.16
CA PRO A 51 -10.80 1.70 -28.61
C PRO A 51 -9.84 0.69 -29.21
N ASP A 52 -10.24 0.06 -30.31
CA ASP A 52 -9.35 -0.79 -31.10
C ASP A 52 -8.37 0.06 -31.90
N LYS A 53 -7.29 0.48 -31.26
CA LYS A 53 -6.28 1.35 -31.83
C LYS A 53 -4.90 0.82 -31.55
N LYS A 54 -4.05 0.79 -32.60
CA LYS A 54 -2.62 0.47 -32.50
C LYS A 54 -1.79 1.76 -32.59
N TRP A 55 -0.70 1.81 -31.86
CA TRP A 55 0.23 2.95 -31.86
C TRP A 55 1.57 2.66 -32.53
N ASN A 56 1.68 1.56 -33.30
CA ASN A 56 2.82 1.23 -34.17
C ASN A 56 4.19 1.26 -33.47
N GLY A 57 4.26 0.70 -32.28
CA GLY A 57 5.48 0.64 -31.49
C GLY A 57 5.84 1.93 -30.74
N ALA A 58 4.87 2.83 -30.55
CA ALA A 58 5.09 4.03 -29.75
C ALA A 58 5.49 3.65 -28.31
N GLU A 59 6.43 4.37 -27.75
CA GLU A 59 6.88 4.19 -26.38
C GLU A 59 5.86 4.78 -25.40
N TYR A 60 5.58 4.05 -24.32
CA TYR A 60 4.83 4.51 -23.15
C TYR A 60 5.76 4.56 -21.96
N SER A 61 6.25 5.76 -21.66
CA SER A 61 7.28 6.02 -20.65
C SER A 61 6.66 6.29 -19.30
N VAL A 62 7.04 5.51 -18.28
CA VAL A 62 6.61 5.67 -16.90
C VAL A 62 7.80 6.19 -16.08
N LEU A 63 7.65 7.37 -15.46
CA LEU A 63 8.57 7.85 -14.45
C LEU A 63 8.11 7.34 -13.07
N ASN A 64 8.96 6.65 -12.34
CA ASN A 64 8.59 6.10 -11.03
C ASN A 64 9.63 6.39 -9.95
N ALA A 65 9.16 6.50 -8.71
CA ALA A 65 10.06 6.55 -7.56
C ALA A 65 10.87 5.24 -7.50
N GLU A 66 12.17 5.36 -7.26
CA GLU A 66 13.04 4.21 -7.06
C GLU A 66 12.72 3.54 -5.71
N LEU A 67 12.35 2.27 -5.77
CA LEU A 67 12.08 1.42 -4.61
C LEU A 67 13.14 0.29 -4.54
N ALA A 68 14.42 0.66 -4.64
CA ALA A 68 15.54 -0.26 -4.86
C ALA A 68 15.53 -1.49 -3.93
N SER A 69 15.18 -1.33 -2.65
CA SER A 69 15.11 -2.45 -1.70
C SER A 69 13.96 -3.42 -2.02
N ILE A 70 12.79 -2.90 -2.37
CA ILE A 70 11.61 -3.70 -2.73
C ILE A 70 11.82 -4.34 -4.09
N GLU A 71 12.28 -3.58 -5.08
CA GLU A 71 12.54 -4.06 -6.44
C GLU A 71 13.63 -5.12 -6.45
N GLY A 72 14.68 -4.97 -5.65
CA GLY A 72 15.74 -5.97 -5.49
C GLY A 72 15.27 -7.28 -4.86
N ALA A 73 14.28 -7.23 -3.98
CA ALA A 73 13.74 -8.41 -3.30
C ALA A 73 12.58 -9.07 -4.05
N LEU A 74 11.73 -8.30 -4.71
CA LEU A 74 10.45 -8.75 -5.27
C LEU A 74 10.31 -8.50 -6.78
N GLY A 75 11.15 -7.65 -7.38
CA GLY A 75 11.09 -7.22 -8.78
C GLY A 75 10.55 -5.81 -8.95
N ALA A 76 10.63 -5.25 -10.14
CA ALA A 76 10.14 -3.92 -10.47
C ALA A 76 8.65 -3.92 -10.87
N ASP A 77 7.95 -2.83 -10.54
CA ASP A 77 6.51 -2.68 -10.83
C ASP A 77 6.19 -2.58 -12.34
N PHE A 78 7.10 -2.01 -13.13
CA PHE A 78 6.81 -1.62 -14.52
C PHE A 78 7.69 -2.30 -15.55
N GLU A 79 8.73 -3.02 -15.13
CA GLU A 79 9.63 -3.73 -16.04
C GLU A 79 9.97 -5.12 -15.52
N SER A 80 9.93 -6.09 -16.43
CA SER A 80 10.41 -7.45 -16.19
C SER A 80 10.62 -8.14 -17.53
N ASP A 81 11.42 -9.20 -17.54
CA ASP A 81 11.70 -10.01 -18.72
C ASP A 81 11.09 -11.42 -18.59
N ASP A 82 11.16 -12.19 -19.68
CA ASP A 82 10.61 -13.55 -19.76
C ASP A 82 11.44 -14.59 -18.99
N SER A 83 12.63 -14.25 -18.52
CA SER A 83 13.49 -15.11 -17.71
C SER A 83 13.11 -15.12 -16.23
N ALA A 84 12.14 -14.29 -15.81
CA ALA A 84 11.72 -14.17 -14.43
C ALA A 84 11.14 -15.47 -13.87
N VAL A 85 11.84 -16.05 -12.89
CA VAL A 85 11.43 -17.27 -12.19
C VAL A 85 10.50 -16.98 -11.01
N SER A 86 10.55 -15.77 -10.48
CA SER A 86 9.69 -15.35 -9.37
C SER A 86 8.28 -15.02 -9.85
N PRO A 87 7.22 -15.34 -9.09
CA PRO A 87 5.83 -15.12 -9.50
C PRO A 87 5.49 -13.65 -9.81
N ILE A 88 6.01 -12.69 -9.04
CA ILE A 88 5.72 -11.28 -9.20
C ILE A 88 6.31 -10.73 -10.51
N PRO A 89 7.63 -10.80 -10.75
CA PRO A 89 8.20 -10.36 -12.02
C PRO A 89 7.58 -11.04 -13.24
N ALA A 90 7.33 -12.36 -13.18
CA ALA A 90 6.67 -13.07 -14.26
C ALA A 90 5.24 -12.55 -14.54
N SER A 91 4.53 -12.08 -13.52
CA SER A 91 3.20 -11.49 -13.67
C SER A 91 3.27 -10.08 -14.26
N VAL A 92 4.26 -9.27 -13.84
CA VAL A 92 4.55 -7.96 -14.45
C VAL A 92 4.86 -8.11 -15.94
N TYR A 93 5.73 -9.06 -16.30
CA TYR A 93 6.05 -9.36 -17.70
C TYR A 93 4.79 -9.70 -18.51
N ARG A 94 3.97 -10.68 -18.04
CA ARG A 94 2.73 -11.07 -18.74
C ARG A 94 1.75 -9.92 -18.90
N ARG A 95 1.58 -9.09 -17.87
CA ARG A 95 0.74 -7.89 -17.94
C ARG A 95 1.22 -6.93 -19.02
N ASN A 96 2.52 -6.60 -19.02
CA ASN A 96 3.09 -5.68 -20.00
C ASN A 96 2.94 -6.21 -21.42
N MET A 97 3.26 -7.49 -21.65
CA MET A 97 3.12 -8.13 -22.96
C MET A 97 1.67 -8.06 -23.49
N ALA A 98 0.68 -8.33 -22.64
CA ALA A 98 -0.72 -8.25 -23.03
C ALA A 98 -1.12 -6.83 -23.49
N VAL A 99 -0.64 -5.80 -22.77
CA VAL A 99 -0.89 -4.39 -23.13
C VAL A 99 -0.14 -3.99 -24.40
N GLU A 100 1.13 -4.36 -24.50
CA GLU A 100 1.98 -4.06 -25.67
C GLU A 100 1.43 -4.69 -26.93
N GLU A 101 1.03 -5.96 -26.87
CA GLU A 101 0.40 -6.67 -27.98
C GLU A 101 -0.94 -6.04 -28.36
N ARG A 102 -1.81 -5.77 -27.37
CA ARG A 102 -3.16 -5.23 -27.60
C ARG A 102 -3.12 -3.87 -28.28
N PHE A 103 -2.17 -3.02 -27.94
CA PHE A 103 -2.15 -1.62 -28.38
C PHE A 103 -0.97 -1.26 -29.29
N GLY A 104 -0.04 -2.16 -29.52
CA GLY A 104 1.14 -1.90 -30.35
C GLY A 104 2.00 -0.80 -29.74
N VAL A 105 2.23 -0.82 -28.45
CA VAL A 105 3.09 0.09 -27.70
C VAL A 105 4.27 -0.67 -27.14
N LYS A 106 5.27 0.05 -26.62
CA LYS A 106 6.33 -0.49 -25.79
C LYS A 106 6.32 0.25 -24.45
N ILE A 107 6.18 -0.50 -23.34
CA ILE A 107 6.22 0.05 -21.99
C ILE A 107 7.68 0.16 -21.57
N THR A 108 8.09 1.34 -21.12
CA THR A 108 9.42 1.61 -20.54
C THR A 108 9.25 2.32 -19.22
N HIS A 109 10.16 2.08 -18.26
CA HIS A 109 10.14 2.78 -16.99
C HIS A 109 11.49 3.45 -16.69
N PHE A 110 11.41 4.52 -15.92
CA PHE A 110 12.54 5.36 -15.55
C PHE A 110 12.49 5.57 -14.02
N PRO A 111 13.19 4.73 -13.24
CA PRO A 111 13.27 4.89 -11.80
C PRO A 111 14.10 6.11 -11.43
N THR A 112 13.69 6.86 -10.41
CA THR A 112 14.43 8.01 -9.92
C THR A 112 14.27 8.21 -8.42
N GLN A 113 15.30 8.72 -7.77
CA GLN A 113 15.25 9.12 -6.36
C GLN A 113 14.60 10.48 -6.15
N SER A 114 14.43 11.29 -7.20
CA SER A 114 13.80 12.62 -7.14
C SER A 114 12.80 12.83 -8.27
N LEU A 115 11.57 12.38 -8.06
CA LEU A 115 10.47 12.61 -9.01
C LEU A 115 10.24 14.10 -9.27
N TYR A 116 10.34 14.93 -8.21
CA TYR A 116 10.08 16.35 -8.32
C TYR A 116 11.10 17.05 -9.23
N ASP A 117 12.39 16.80 -9.05
CA ASP A 117 13.44 17.47 -9.83
C ASP A 117 13.37 17.05 -11.30
N VAL A 118 13.23 15.76 -11.56
CA VAL A 118 13.13 15.23 -12.92
C VAL A 118 11.91 15.80 -13.63
N LEU A 119 10.72 15.69 -13.04
CA LEU A 119 9.50 16.10 -13.72
C LEU A 119 9.39 17.64 -13.85
N SER A 120 9.80 18.40 -12.83
CA SER A 120 9.79 19.86 -12.90
C SER A 120 10.73 20.40 -13.97
N SER A 121 11.90 19.80 -14.11
CA SER A 121 12.87 20.15 -15.17
C SER A 121 12.32 19.82 -16.56
N THR A 122 11.79 18.60 -16.74
CA THR A 122 11.24 18.12 -18.02
C THR A 122 10.03 18.97 -18.48
N VAL A 123 9.10 19.26 -17.58
CA VAL A 123 7.94 20.11 -17.88
C VAL A 123 8.37 21.55 -18.11
N GLY A 124 9.36 22.05 -17.35
CA GLY A 124 9.90 23.39 -17.48
C GLY A 124 10.61 23.64 -18.81
N SER A 125 11.26 22.63 -19.39
CA SER A 125 11.86 22.70 -20.75
C SER A 125 10.83 22.57 -21.87
N GLY A 126 9.61 22.17 -21.56
CA GLY A 126 8.55 21.89 -22.54
C GLY A 126 8.62 20.49 -23.15
N ASP A 127 9.54 19.67 -22.69
CA ASP A 127 9.64 18.26 -23.07
C ASP A 127 8.61 17.45 -22.29
N LEU A 128 7.88 16.58 -22.98
CA LEU A 128 6.88 15.70 -22.40
C LEU A 128 7.31 14.24 -22.62
N ASP A 129 8.42 13.88 -21.98
CA ASP A 129 9.06 12.58 -22.19
C ASP A 129 8.36 11.46 -21.43
N TYR A 130 7.60 11.80 -20.39
CA TYR A 130 6.89 10.82 -19.57
C TYR A 130 5.39 10.89 -19.77
N HIS A 131 4.76 9.72 -19.84
CA HIS A 131 3.32 9.54 -20.04
C HIS A 131 2.56 9.34 -18.73
N ALA A 132 3.22 8.72 -17.73
CA ALA A 132 2.69 8.53 -16.39
C ALA A 132 3.81 8.72 -15.35
N VAL A 133 3.40 9.08 -14.13
CA VAL A 133 4.29 9.23 -12.98
C VAL A 133 3.70 8.44 -11.82
N TYR A 134 4.55 7.63 -11.16
CA TYR A 134 4.20 6.87 -9.97
C TYR A 134 5.18 7.15 -8.85
N GLY A 135 4.67 7.32 -7.64
CA GLY A 135 5.52 7.60 -6.50
C GLY A 135 4.77 7.65 -5.18
N ASP A 136 5.52 7.92 -4.13
CA ASP A 136 4.98 8.10 -2.80
C ASP A 136 4.09 9.34 -2.69
N TYR A 137 3.27 9.35 -1.64
CA TYR A 137 2.30 10.42 -1.41
C TYR A 137 2.94 11.82 -1.33
N ASN A 138 4.08 11.97 -0.67
CA ASN A 138 4.74 13.27 -0.50
C ASN A 138 5.23 13.82 -1.84
N SER A 139 5.94 13.00 -2.60
CA SER A 139 6.44 13.37 -3.94
C SER A 139 5.30 13.73 -4.87
N MET A 140 4.26 12.90 -4.91
CA MET A 140 3.11 13.12 -5.79
C MET A 140 2.28 14.34 -5.37
N SER A 141 2.14 14.61 -4.07
CA SER A 141 1.46 15.81 -3.57
C SER A 141 2.22 17.08 -3.95
N ASN A 142 3.54 17.10 -3.84
CA ASN A 142 4.38 18.23 -4.25
C ASN A 142 4.28 18.48 -5.76
N LEU A 143 4.28 17.42 -6.58
CA LEU A 143 4.08 17.53 -8.03
C LEU A 143 2.70 18.10 -8.38
N SER A 144 1.66 17.68 -7.66
CA SER A 144 0.30 18.22 -7.81
C SER A 144 0.24 19.70 -7.44
N ALA A 145 0.79 20.09 -6.30
CA ALA A 145 0.87 21.47 -5.84
C ALA A 145 1.67 22.37 -6.81
N GLY A 146 2.75 21.82 -7.39
CA GLY A 146 3.55 22.47 -8.43
C GLY A 146 2.88 22.56 -9.80
N LYS A 147 1.68 21.97 -9.97
CA LYS A 147 0.90 21.96 -11.23
C LYS A 147 1.61 21.20 -12.38
N TYR A 148 2.41 20.21 -12.05
CA TYR A 148 3.11 19.38 -13.03
C TYR A 148 2.25 18.20 -13.53
N LEU A 149 1.12 17.92 -12.87
CA LEU A 149 0.22 16.81 -13.19
C LEU A 149 -1.02 17.29 -13.94
N MET A 150 -1.58 16.41 -14.75
CA MET A 150 -2.85 16.64 -15.43
C MET A 150 -4.03 16.27 -14.52
N ASN A 151 -5.15 16.98 -14.67
CA ASN A 151 -6.39 16.53 -14.06
C ASN A 151 -6.83 15.20 -14.70
N LEU A 152 -6.84 14.15 -13.92
CA LEU A 152 -7.15 12.79 -14.38
C LEU A 152 -8.59 12.66 -14.88
N ARG A 153 -9.51 13.50 -14.39
CA ARG A 153 -10.91 13.53 -14.85
C ARG A 153 -11.09 14.11 -16.26
N ASP A 154 -10.08 14.80 -16.79
CA ASP A 154 -10.07 15.31 -18.16
C ASP A 154 -9.47 14.28 -19.15
N ILE A 155 -8.97 13.15 -18.65
CA ILE A 155 -8.36 12.10 -19.47
C ILE A 155 -9.46 11.12 -19.92
N PRO A 156 -9.71 10.99 -21.23
CA PRO A 156 -10.73 10.08 -21.73
C PRO A 156 -10.36 8.62 -21.45
N HIS A 157 -11.37 7.78 -21.27
CA HIS A 157 -11.28 6.34 -21.01
C HIS A 157 -10.77 5.96 -19.61
N ILE A 158 -10.62 6.91 -18.67
CA ILE A 158 -10.46 6.58 -17.26
C ILE A 158 -11.86 6.51 -16.64
N ASP A 159 -12.23 5.30 -16.20
CA ASP A 159 -13.44 5.06 -15.42
C ASP A 159 -13.07 4.82 -13.97
N PHE A 160 -13.20 5.84 -13.13
CA PHE A 160 -12.89 5.77 -11.69
C PHE A 160 -13.87 4.89 -10.90
N THR A 161 -14.96 4.43 -11.48
CA THR A 161 -15.88 3.47 -10.82
C THR A 161 -15.39 2.03 -10.94
N ALA A 162 -14.38 1.77 -11.75
CA ALA A 162 -13.83 0.45 -11.94
C ALA A 162 -13.13 -0.08 -10.68
N PRO A 163 -13.19 -1.41 -10.43
CA PRO A 163 -12.78 -2.01 -9.16
C PRO A 163 -11.28 -1.95 -8.85
N TRP A 164 -10.45 -1.70 -9.85
CA TRP A 164 -9.00 -1.54 -9.69
C TRP A 164 -8.56 -0.16 -9.17
N TRP A 165 -9.49 0.79 -9.03
CA TRP A 165 -9.24 2.04 -8.33
C TRP A 165 -9.63 1.90 -6.87
N ASN A 166 -8.80 2.41 -5.96
CA ASN A 166 -9.15 2.49 -4.55
C ASN A 166 -10.28 3.51 -4.36
N GLN A 167 -11.52 3.02 -4.20
CA GLN A 167 -12.72 3.87 -4.14
C GLN A 167 -12.68 4.85 -2.95
N ALA A 168 -12.21 4.41 -1.79
CA ALA A 168 -12.10 5.28 -0.62
C ALA A 168 -11.09 6.43 -0.84
N ALA A 169 -10.03 6.18 -1.60
CA ALA A 169 -9.06 7.20 -1.95
C ALA A 169 -9.60 8.21 -2.98
N GLN A 170 -10.51 7.80 -3.89
CA GLN A 170 -11.04 8.72 -4.90
C GLN A 170 -11.69 9.96 -4.28
N ASP A 171 -12.50 9.79 -3.25
CA ASP A 171 -13.18 10.90 -2.57
C ASP A 171 -12.17 11.82 -1.87
N SER A 172 -11.18 11.23 -1.20
CA SER A 172 -10.12 11.98 -0.50
C SER A 172 -9.11 12.67 -1.43
N LEU A 173 -9.02 12.26 -2.69
CA LEU A 173 -8.10 12.84 -3.69
C LEU A 173 -8.79 13.79 -4.68
N THR A 174 -10.10 13.96 -4.56
CA THR A 174 -10.89 14.87 -5.42
C THR A 174 -11.21 16.15 -4.68
N VAL A 175 -10.74 17.29 -5.15
CA VAL A 175 -10.99 18.61 -4.57
C VAL A 175 -11.55 19.54 -5.64
N GLY A 176 -12.69 20.19 -5.37
CA GLY A 176 -13.34 21.11 -6.31
C GLY A 176 -13.61 20.48 -7.69
N GLY A 177 -13.95 19.18 -7.73
CA GLY A 177 -14.20 18.43 -8.97
C GLY A 177 -12.95 18.10 -9.79
N ARG A 178 -11.75 18.31 -9.25
CA ARG A 178 -10.47 18.00 -9.89
C ARG A 178 -9.74 16.91 -9.11
N GLN A 179 -9.08 16.03 -9.86
CA GLN A 179 -8.31 14.93 -9.30
C GLN A 179 -6.98 14.81 -10.03
N TYR A 180 -5.88 15.03 -9.34
CA TYR A 180 -4.52 14.98 -9.90
C TYR A 180 -3.77 13.70 -9.51
N LEU A 181 -4.23 13.02 -8.46
CA LEU A 181 -3.66 11.81 -7.90
C LEU A 181 -4.71 10.70 -7.90
N ALA A 182 -4.26 9.47 -8.03
CA ALA A 182 -5.12 8.29 -7.88
C ALA A 182 -4.31 7.10 -7.35
N ILE A 183 -4.96 6.22 -6.60
CA ILE A 183 -4.41 4.95 -6.13
C ILE A 183 -5.09 3.82 -6.91
N ASN A 184 -4.28 2.94 -7.48
CA ASN A 184 -4.75 1.82 -8.30
C ASN A 184 -3.88 0.57 -8.12
N ASP A 185 -4.32 -0.55 -8.72
CA ASP A 185 -3.71 -1.87 -8.59
C ASP A 185 -2.58 -2.15 -9.60
N VAL A 186 -2.15 -1.16 -10.40
CA VAL A 186 -1.09 -1.37 -11.41
C VAL A 186 0.26 -1.65 -10.77
N PRO A 187 0.76 -0.84 -9.81
CA PRO A 187 1.98 -1.17 -9.09
C PRO A 187 1.67 -2.16 -7.96
N TYR A 188 2.30 -3.32 -7.99
CA TYR A 188 2.18 -4.28 -6.88
C TYR A 188 2.80 -3.73 -5.58
N SER A 189 3.74 -2.80 -5.70
CA SER A 189 4.35 -2.11 -4.56
C SER A 189 3.29 -1.43 -3.67
N THR A 190 2.21 -0.92 -4.24
CA THR A 190 1.07 -0.36 -3.47
C THR A 190 0.50 -1.38 -2.49
N LEU A 191 0.40 -2.65 -2.90
CA LEU A 191 -0.09 -3.72 -2.03
C LEU A 191 0.95 -4.12 -0.97
N VAL A 192 2.19 -4.35 -1.38
CA VAL A 192 3.22 -4.89 -0.47
C VAL A 192 3.73 -3.86 0.54
N THR A 193 3.57 -2.56 0.26
CA THR A 193 3.83 -1.48 1.21
C THR A 193 2.64 -1.18 2.14
N SER A 194 1.52 -1.89 1.99
CA SER A 194 0.39 -1.75 2.92
C SER A 194 0.83 -2.13 4.33
N HIS A 195 0.48 -1.29 5.30
CA HIS A 195 0.83 -1.51 6.71
C HIS A 195 -0.07 -2.55 7.35
N CYS A 196 0.55 -3.36 8.19
CA CYS A 196 -0.11 -4.37 9.00
C CYS A 196 0.52 -4.43 10.40
N MET A 197 -0.05 -5.25 11.26
CA MET A 197 0.53 -5.58 12.57
C MET A 197 1.05 -7.01 12.50
N TYR A 198 2.34 -7.19 12.73
CA TYR A 198 2.93 -8.50 12.97
C TYR A 198 2.85 -8.84 14.46
N PHE A 199 2.76 -10.12 14.79
CA PHE A 199 2.92 -10.57 16.17
C PHE A 199 3.78 -11.83 16.25
N ASN A 200 4.61 -11.91 17.29
CA ASN A 200 5.43 -13.06 17.58
C ASN A 200 4.58 -14.13 18.27
N LYS A 201 4.44 -15.32 17.65
CA LYS A 201 3.59 -16.40 18.14
C LYS A 201 4.14 -17.08 19.38
N SER A 202 5.46 -17.14 19.52
CA SER A 202 6.11 -17.73 20.69
C SER A 202 5.85 -16.88 21.92
N ILE A 203 6.11 -15.56 21.85
CA ILE A 203 5.83 -14.61 22.94
C ILE A 203 4.34 -14.63 23.30
N ALA A 204 3.44 -14.64 22.29
CA ALA A 204 2.00 -14.71 22.53
C ALA A 204 1.59 -15.99 23.25
N SER A 205 2.16 -17.13 22.88
CA SER A 205 1.90 -18.44 23.48
C SER A 205 2.40 -18.52 24.94
N GLU A 206 3.59 -18.01 25.19
CA GLU A 206 4.18 -17.97 26.55
C GLU A 206 3.38 -17.06 27.51
N ASN A 207 2.69 -16.06 26.96
CA ASN A 207 1.92 -15.07 27.71
C ASN A 207 0.41 -15.18 27.43
N GLN A 208 -0.10 -16.37 27.15
CA GLN A 208 -1.49 -16.57 26.73
C GLN A 208 -2.54 -15.97 27.69
N GLY A 209 -2.25 -15.96 28.99
CA GLY A 209 -3.15 -15.36 29.99
C GLY A 209 -3.33 -13.86 29.85
N ALA A 210 -2.31 -13.13 29.41
CA ALA A 210 -2.34 -11.67 29.20
C ALA A 210 -2.69 -11.30 27.75
N VAL A 211 -2.23 -12.08 26.77
CA VAL A 211 -2.35 -11.77 25.33
C VAL A 211 -3.57 -12.42 24.71
N GLY A 212 -3.92 -13.67 25.09
CA GLY A 212 -4.94 -14.46 24.39
C GLY A 212 -4.47 -14.86 22.99
N ASN A 213 -5.43 -15.11 22.10
CA ASN A 213 -5.16 -15.34 20.68
C ASN A 213 -5.48 -14.06 19.86
N PRO A 214 -4.51 -13.36 19.31
CA PRO A 214 -4.76 -12.11 18.58
C PRO A 214 -5.69 -12.25 17.37
N TYR A 215 -5.75 -13.41 16.72
CA TYR A 215 -6.69 -13.65 15.62
C TYR A 215 -8.14 -13.63 16.06
N ASP A 216 -8.45 -14.10 17.26
CA ASP A 216 -9.82 -14.13 17.77
C ASP A 216 -10.35 -12.70 17.93
N TYR A 217 -9.51 -11.76 18.38
CA TYR A 217 -9.86 -10.34 18.48
C TYR A 217 -10.20 -9.69 17.14
N VAL A 218 -9.55 -10.15 16.06
CA VAL A 218 -9.88 -9.69 14.71
C VAL A 218 -11.23 -10.23 14.27
N PHE A 219 -11.47 -11.54 14.47
CA PHE A 219 -12.68 -12.21 14.02
C PHE A 219 -13.93 -11.80 14.80
N ASP A 220 -13.81 -11.52 16.09
CA ASP A 220 -14.92 -11.03 16.93
C ASP A 220 -15.07 -9.51 16.93
N GLY A 221 -14.18 -8.80 16.23
CA GLY A 221 -14.23 -7.35 16.06
C GLY A 221 -13.75 -6.54 17.27
N THR A 222 -13.07 -7.17 18.22
CA THR A 222 -12.51 -6.51 19.42
C THR A 222 -11.05 -6.08 19.28
N TRP A 223 -10.44 -6.25 18.10
CA TRP A 223 -9.10 -5.78 17.80
C TRP A 223 -9.08 -4.25 17.65
N THR A 224 -8.84 -3.57 18.76
CA THR A 224 -8.85 -2.10 18.90
C THR A 224 -7.53 -1.59 19.45
N ILE A 225 -7.28 -0.27 19.36
CA ILE A 225 -6.11 0.35 20.01
C ILE A 225 -6.08 0.08 21.52
N ASP A 226 -7.24 0.10 22.19
CA ASP A 226 -7.35 -0.24 23.62
C ASP A 226 -6.92 -1.70 23.89
N LYS A 227 -7.28 -2.63 22.97
CA LYS A 227 -6.84 -4.02 23.06
C LYS A 227 -5.33 -4.13 22.88
N LEU A 228 -4.76 -3.43 21.90
CA LEU A 228 -3.32 -3.37 21.69
C LEU A 228 -2.59 -2.85 22.94
N ILE A 229 -3.05 -1.73 23.53
CA ILE A 229 -2.51 -1.16 24.75
C ILE A 229 -2.54 -2.20 25.88
N THR A 230 -3.68 -2.85 26.10
CA THR A 230 -3.86 -3.80 27.19
C THR A 230 -2.94 -5.01 27.05
N THR A 231 -2.84 -5.59 25.84
CA THR A 231 -2.05 -6.79 25.61
C THR A 231 -0.56 -6.49 25.52
N SER A 232 -0.16 -5.32 25.04
CA SER A 232 1.25 -4.92 24.97
C SER A 232 1.83 -4.56 26.35
N ARG A 233 1.08 -3.84 27.18
CA ARG A 233 1.49 -3.46 28.54
C ARG A 233 1.87 -4.67 29.40
N GLY A 234 1.11 -5.77 29.31
CA GLY A 234 1.32 -6.97 30.10
C GLY A 234 2.57 -7.78 29.73
N ILE A 235 3.29 -7.40 28.67
CA ILE A 235 4.45 -8.14 28.14
C ILE A 235 5.78 -7.44 28.44
N ALA A 236 5.77 -6.13 28.62
CA ALA A 236 6.98 -5.34 28.82
C ALA A 236 7.81 -5.89 29.98
N LYS A 237 9.11 -6.09 29.74
CA LYS A 237 10.03 -6.62 30.75
C LYS A 237 11.44 -6.08 30.55
N ASP A 238 11.97 -5.43 31.59
CA ASP A 238 13.35 -5.01 31.69
C ASP A 238 14.27 -6.24 31.77
N ASN A 239 15.40 -6.21 31.10
CA ASN A 239 16.38 -7.31 31.06
C ASN A 239 17.11 -7.51 32.43
N GLY A 240 16.92 -6.60 33.40
CA GLY A 240 17.45 -6.64 34.75
C GLY A 240 18.52 -5.58 35.02
N ASP A 241 18.79 -4.67 34.08
CA ASP A 241 19.77 -3.60 34.24
C ASP A 241 19.13 -2.27 34.69
N SER A 242 17.81 -2.20 34.78
CA SER A 242 17.01 -1.03 35.17
C SER A 242 17.12 0.15 34.19
N VAL A 243 17.51 -0.09 32.92
CA VAL A 243 17.64 0.91 31.86
C VAL A 243 16.84 0.47 30.66
N TRP A 244 15.66 1.06 30.45
CA TRP A 244 14.84 0.74 29.30
C TRP A 244 15.48 1.20 27.99
N ASN A 245 15.76 0.24 27.10
CA ASN A 245 16.39 0.43 25.80
C ASN A 245 16.01 -0.71 24.81
N GLU A 246 16.64 -0.79 23.65
CA GLU A 246 16.38 -1.80 22.63
C GLU A 246 16.76 -3.25 23.02
N GLU A 247 17.39 -3.45 24.15
CA GLU A 247 17.73 -4.79 24.66
C GLU A 247 16.61 -5.42 25.49
N ASP A 248 15.57 -4.66 25.82
CA ASP A 248 14.44 -5.10 26.63
C ASP A 248 13.33 -5.73 25.79
N LEU A 249 12.40 -6.41 26.47
CA LEU A 249 11.18 -6.93 25.86
C LEU A 249 10.06 -5.90 25.92
N TYR A 250 9.52 -5.56 24.76
CA TYR A 250 8.39 -4.65 24.61
C TYR A 250 7.13 -5.38 24.11
N GLY A 251 5.98 -4.82 24.48
CA GLY A 251 4.69 -5.29 23.96
C GLY A 251 4.48 -4.91 22.51
N VAL A 252 4.87 -3.69 22.09
CA VAL A 252 4.77 -3.24 20.71
C VAL A 252 5.94 -2.34 20.34
N THR A 253 6.43 -2.50 19.11
CA THR A 253 7.50 -1.66 18.55
C THR A 253 7.09 -1.15 17.17
N PHE A 254 7.43 0.09 16.85
CA PHE A 254 7.24 0.68 15.52
C PHE A 254 8.06 1.96 15.33
N PRO A 255 8.40 2.34 14.09
CA PRO A 255 8.93 3.66 13.78
C PRO A 255 7.82 4.72 13.89
N ILE A 256 8.14 5.92 14.35
CA ILE A 256 7.16 7.00 14.60
C ILE A 256 6.29 7.32 13.37
N GLY A 257 6.79 7.09 12.17
CA GLY A 257 6.03 7.26 10.92
C GLY A 257 4.78 6.39 10.84
N SER A 258 4.74 5.24 11.53
CA SER A 258 3.58 4.34 11.57
C SER A 258 2.37 4.91 12.34
N LEU A 259 2.55 6.00 13.10
CA LEU A 259 1.42 6.66 13.80
C LEU A 259 0.37 7.19 12.82
N THR A 260 0.77 7.63 11.64
CA THR A 260 -0.16 8.05 10.59
C THR A 260 -1.07 6.89 10.17
N MET A 261 -0.51 5.70 10.06
CA MET A 261 -1.26 4.49 9.66
C MET A 261 -2.24 4.04 10.74
N LEU A 262 -1.87 4.19 12.03
CA LEU A 262 -2.81 3.95 13.14
C LEU A 262 -3.99 4.92 13.09
N GLY A 263 -3.77 6.20 12.79
CA GLY A 263 -4.86 7.16 12.60
C GLY A 263 -5.81 6.77 11.48
N VAL A 264 -5.27 6.35 10.33
CA VAL A 264 -6.08 5.86 9.20
C VAL A 264 -6.88 4.61 9.59
N ALA A 265 -6.29 3.68 10.34
CA ALA A 265 -6.98 2.48 10.81
C ALA A 265 -8.13 2.80 11.79
N PHE A 266 -7.99 3.86 12.58
CA PHE A 266 -9.05 4.39 13.44
C PHE A 266 -10.21 5.01 12.65
N GLY A 267 -10.04 5.22 11.35
CA GLY A 267 -11.04 5.79 10.45
C GLY A 267 -11.14 7.32 10.53
N GLU A 268 -10.08 7.99 10.98
CA GLU A 268 -10.02 9.44 11.03
C GLU A 268 -8.64 9.95 10.56
N SER A 269 -8.57 11.21 10.18
CA SER A 269 -7.30 11.86 9.84
C SER A 269 -6.50 12.19 11.08
N VAL A 270 -5.19 11.99 11.07
CA VAL A 270 -4.27 12.51 12.11
C VAL A 270 -4.16 14.03 12.06
N TYR A 271 -4.64 14.66 11.01
CA TYR A 271 -4.72 16.12 10.86
C TYR A 271 -6.12 16.62 11.24
N PRO A 272 -6.25 17.89 11.68
CA PRO A 272 -7.55 18.45 12.08
C PRO A 272 -8.47 18.76 10.89
N VAL A 273 -8.06 18.41 9.69
CA VAL A 273 -8.84 18.58 8.45
C VAL A 273 -8.81 17.31 7.60
N LYS A 274 -9.86 17.10 6.81
CA LYS A 274 -9.96 16.04 5.81
C LYS A 274 -10.69 16.54 4.57
N ILE A 275 -10.65 15.77 3.50
CA ILE A 275 -11.47 16.03 2.31
C ILE A 275 -12.73 15.15 2.41
N ALA A 276 -13.89 15.77 2.27
CA ALA A 276 -15.16 15.09 2.17
C ALA A 276 -16.04 15.80 1.13
N ASP A 277 -16.70 15.04 0.27
CA ASP A 277 -17.55 15.56 -0.81
C ASP A 277 -16.87 16.61 -1.71
N GLY A 278 -15.55 16.47 -1.90
CA GLY A 278 -14.74 17.38 -2.72
C GLY A 278 -14.36 18.71 -2.07
N GLU A 279 -14.65 18.89 -0.79
CA GLU A 279 -14.32 20.08 -0.01
C GLU A 279 -13.38 19.76 1.15
N ILE A 280 -12.58 20.72 1.57
CA ILE A 280 -11.76 20.59 2.78
C ILE A 280 -12.64 20.94 3.97
N VAL A 281 -12.84 19.97 4.86
CA VAL A 281 -13.67 20.09 6.06
C VAL A 281 -12.85 19.82 7.32
N GLU A 282 -13.31 20.31 8.46
CA GLU A 282 -12.75 19.94 9.75
C GLU A 282 -13.08 18.48 10.08
N THR A 283 -12.17 17.80 10.75
CA THR A 283 -12.43 16.47 11.31
C THR A 283 -13.43 16.56 12.47
N ASP A 284 -14.08 15.45 12.79
CA ASP A 284 -14.89 15.37 14.02
C ASP A 284 -13.96 15.54 15.25
N GLU A 285 -14.14 16.67 15.96
CA GLU A 285 -13.26 17.04 17.09
C GLU A 285 -13.24 15.96 18.18
N ALA A 286 -14.38 15.35 18.48
CA ALA A 286 -14.48 14.34 19.54
C ALA A 286 -13.76 13.04 19.13
N LYS A 287 -13.94 12.58 17.90
CA LYS A 287 -13.25 11.43 17.34
C LYS A 287 -11.75 11.67 17.25
N TRP A 288 -11.37 12.84 16.77
CA TRP A 288 -9.97 13.22 16.62
C TRP A 288 -9.26 13.28 17.99
N ALA A 289 -9.92 13.89 19.00
CA ALA A 289 -9.39 13.93 20.36
C ALA A 289 -9.28 12.54 20.99
N ASP A 290 -10.27 11.66 20.79
CA ASP A 290 -10.22 10.27 21.28
C ASP A 290 -9.06 9.49 20.62
N MET A 291 -8.91 9.58 19.31
CA MET A 291 -7.81 8.96 18.58
C MET A 291 -6.45 9.43 19.09
N ILE A 292 -6.24 10.75 19.19
CA ILE A 292 -4.96 11.30 19.68
C ILE A 292 -4.70 10.89 21.13
N SER A 293 -5.71 10.87 21.98
CA SER A 293 -5.59 10.42 23.37
C SER A 293 -5.16 8.95 23.45
N LYS A 294 -5.74 8.06 22.64
CA LYS A 294 -5.37 6.64 22.60
C LYS A 294 -3.96 6.42 22.04
N ILE A 295 -3.59 7.13 20.99
CA ILE A 295 -2.23 7.10 20.43
C ILE A 295 -1.22 7.62 21.49
N TYR A 296 -1.55 8.71 22.17
CA TYR A 296 -0.71 9.22 23.26
C TYR A 296 -0.54 8.19 24.38
N THR A 297 -1.62 7.56 24.80
CA THR A 297 -1.58 6.50 25.83
C THR A 297 -0.72 5.31 25.35
N LEU A 298 -0.86 4.88 24.10
CA LEU A 298 -0.04 3.81 23.55
C LEU A 298 1.45 4.16 23.60
N CYS A 299 1.82 5.39 23.21
CA CYS A 299 3.22 5.78 23.06
C CYS A 299 3.89 6.14 24.40
N TYR A 300 3.16 6.77 25.33
CA TYR A 300 3.76 7.43 26.49
C TYR A 300 3.23 6.94 27.84
N ASP A 301 1.99 6.44 27.92
CA ASP A 301 1.37 6.01 29.17
C ASP A 301 1.18 4.48 29.23
N ASN A 302 1.90 3.73 28.41
CA ASN A 302 1.79 2.28 28.31
C ASN A 302 2.75 1.49 29.22
N GLU A 303 3.20 2.08 30.31
CA GLU A 303 4.07 1.42 31.33
C GLU A 303 5.26 0.69 30.68
N ASN A 304 5.99 1.37 29.81
CA ASN A 304 7.09 0.84 28.99
C ASN A 304 6.67 -0.30 28.03
N GLY A 305 5.38 -0.50 27.79
CA GLY A 305 4.90 -1.50 26.83
C GLY A 305 5.17 -1.18 25.36
N THR A 306 5.62 0.05 25.06
CA THR A 306 5.85 0.53 23.69
C THR A 306 7.26 1.09 23.49
N TYR A 307 7.93 0.61 22.43
CA TYR A 307 9.15 1.24 21.92
C TYR A 307 8.84 1.96 20.59
N VAL A 308 9.04 3.26 20.56
CA VAL A 308 8.85 4.09 19.37
C VAL A 308 10.21 4.48 18.82
N GLY A 309 10.58 3.91 17.67
CA GLY A 309 11.80 4.28 16.96
C GLY A 309 11.68 5.63 16.25
N SER A 310 12.81 6.24 15.91
CA SER A 310 12.81 7.45 15.07
C SER A 310 12.21 7.19 13.68
N HIS A 311 11.96 8.25 12.93
CA HIS A 311 11.41 8.14 11.57
C HIS A 311 12.34 7.30 10.68
N LEU A 312 11.80 6.29 10.00
CA LEU A 312 12.55 5.33 9.19
C LEU A 312 13.60 4.48 9.95
N SER A 313 13.49 4.39 11.28
CA SER A 313 14.38 3.53 12.06
C SER A 313 14.09 2.06 11.81
N GLU A 314 15.14 1.28 11.54
CA GLU A 314 15.07 -0.19 11.44
C GLU A 314 15.10 -0.88 12.82
N THR A 315 15.40 -0.15 13.90
CA THR A 315 15.49 -0.71 15.26
C THR A 315 14.23 -1.45 15.69
N PRO A 316 12.99 -0.90 15.53
CA PRO A 316 11.78 -1.62 15.93
C PRO A 316 11.60 -2.96 15.19
N MET A 317 11.94 -3.01 13.91
CA MET A 317 11.92 -4.24 13.11
C MET A 317 12.97 -5.25 13.60
N THR A 318 14.19 -4.77 13.87
CA THR A 318 15.27 -5.60 14.41
C THR A 318 14.91 -6.18 15.77
N MET A 319 14.29 -5.41 16.65
CA MET A 319 13.78 -5.89 17.94
C MET A 319 12.75 -7.01 17.75
N PHE A 320 11.81 -6.85 16.82
CA PHE A 320 10.81 -7.85 16.52
C PHE A 320 11.46 -9.16 15.99
N THR A 321 12.39 -9.08 15.06
CA THR A 321 13.10 -10.25 14.50
C THR A 321 13.98 -10.96 15.52
N GLN A 322 14.41 -10.26 16.58
CA GLN A 322 15.18 -10.81 17.70
C GLN A 322 14.30 -11.26 18.88
N SER A 323 12.98 -11.36 18.70
CA SER A 323 12.02 -11.75 19.74
C SER A 323 12.01 -10.82 20.96
N LYS A 324 12.29 -9.54 20.75
CA LYS A 324 12.23 -8.47 21.76
C LYS A 324 10.96 -7.63 21.67
N SER A 325 9.98 -8.07 20.88
CA SER A 325 8.68 -7.41 20.76
C SER A 325 7.58 -8.43 20.47
N LEU A 326 6.45 -8.30 21.18
CA LEU A 326 5.26 -9.09 20.86
C LEU A 326 4.63 -8.63 19.56
N TYR A 327 4.43 -7.33 19.38
CA TYR A 327 3.83 -6.74 18.18
C TYR A 327 4.81 -5.80 17.47
N TYR A 328 4.73 -5.79 16.14
CA TYR A 328 5.46 -4.85 15.30
C TYR A 328 4.53 -4.27 14.24
N ILE A 329 4.53 -2.94 14.09
CA ILE A 329 3.82 -2.27 13.00
C ILE A 329 4.79 -2.04 11.85
N GLY A 330 4.52 -2.70 10.73
CA GLY A 330 5.33 -2.60 9.53
C GLY A 330 4.54 -2.82 8.26
N ALA A 331 5.23 -2.92 7.13
CA ALA A 331 4.65 -3.18 5.83
C ALA A 331 4.61 -4.68 5.51
N LEU A 332 3.71 -5.12 4.64
CA LEU A 332 3.64 -6.52 4.21
C LEU A 332 4.94 -7.02 3.57
N CYS A 333 5.72 -6.12 2.94
CA CYS A 333 7.03 -6.49 2.37
C CYS A 333 8.09 -6.81 3.42
N ASP A 334 7.93 -6.42 4.67
CA ASP A 334 8.93 -6.68 5.71
C ASP A 334 9.14 -8.18 5.92
N ALA A 335 8.06 -8.97 5.84
CA ALA A 335 8.16 -10.41 6.00
C ALA A 335 9.07 -11.09 4.96
N PRO A 336 8.88 -10.95 3.65
CA PRO A 336 9.76 -11.54 2.66
C PRO A 336 11.16 -10.90 2.61
N MET A 337 11.32 -9.66 3.05
CA MET A 337 12.60 -8.96 3.00
C MET A 337 13.48 -9.24 4.23
N TYR A 338 12.89 -9.27 5.43
CA TYR A 338 13.66 -9.24 6.68
C TYR A 338 13.39 -10.39 7.63
N PHE A 339 12.21 -11.08 7.56
CA PHE A 339 11.85 -12.09 8.57
C PHE A 339 12.22 -13.51 8.20
N ARG A 340 12.84 -13.74 7.05
CA ARG A 340 13.23 -15.11 6.59
C ARG A 340 14.19 -15.83 7.53
N GLY A 341 14.97 -15.09 8.31
CA GLY A 341 15.93 -15.62 9.29
C GLY A 341 15.43 -15.60 10.73
N MET A 342 14.17 -15.20 10.97
CA MET A 342 13.57 -15.17 12.29
C MET A 342 13.41 -16.61 12.83
N GLU A 343 13.79 -16.84 14.08
CA GLU A 343 13.67 -18.16 14.72
C GLU A 343 12.23 -18.47 15.11
N ASP A 344 11.51 -17.45 15.61
CA ASP A 344 10.11 -17.58 16.01
C ASP A 344 9.16 -17.44 14.82
N ASP A 345 8.06 -18.19 14.86
CA ASP A 345 6.94 -17.98 13.96
C ASP A 345 6.22 -16.66 14.27
N PHE A 346 5.74 -15.99 13.22
CA PHE A 346 4.93 -14.79 13.35
C PHE A 346 3.54 -14.95 12.74
N GLY A 347 2.64 -14.07 13.12
CA GLY A 347 1.33 -13.90 12.50
C GLY A 347 1.15 -12.50 11.96
N ILE A 348 0.15 -12.30 11.11
CA ILE A 348 -0.19 -11.01 10.51
C ILE A 348 -1.64 -10.66 10.87
N LEU A 349 -1.86 -9.45 11.34
CA LEU A 349 -3.14 -8.88 11.71
C LEU A 349 -3.35 -7.57 10.94
N PRO A 350 -4.60 -7.14 10.71
CA PRO A 350 -4.84 -5.75 10.32
C PRO A 350 -4.38 -4.80 11.44
N LEU A 351 -4.19 -3.52 11.12
CA LEU A 351 -4.02 -2.51 12.16
C LEU A 351 -5.26 -2.46 13.06
N PRO A 352 -5.10 -2.18 14.38
CA PRO A 352 -6.24 -2.09 15.30
C PRO A 352 -7.10 -0.86 14.97
N LYS A 353 -8.43 -1.01 15.09
CA LYS A 353 -9.41 0.07 14.92
C LYS A 353 -9.68 0.82 16.20
#